data_12bc15e989dffa509ee97bbcef738a37
#
_entry.id   12bc15e989dffa509ee97bbcef738a37
#
_cell.length_a   1.000
_cell.length_b   1.000
_cell.length_c   1.000
_cell.angle_alpha   90.00
_cell.angle_beta   90.00
_cell.angle_gamma   90.00
#
_symmetry.space_group_name_H-M   'P 1'
#
loop_
_entity.id
_entity.type
_entity.pdbx_description
1 polymer ?
#
loop_
_entity_poly.entity_id
_entity_poly.type
_entity_poly.pdbx_seq_one_letter_code
_entity_poly.pdbx_strand_id
1 'polypeptide(L)'
;MPSLPYLQHVPELGPGVSMAQDAFVVGKVRLAGPAVLESGATLRGDQNRIVVGPRFRLGRGSTVHVEVHTDTRIGTDVWVGDDAVVHACTLGDGTRVEDGGIVLSTSSVGAGSIVAADALVPEGAEFPDNSYISGTPGRRLRDTTPEERHETLRMLAEALGG
;
A
#
# COMPACT_ATOMS: atom_id res chain seq x y z
N MET A 1 -13.08 18.18 3.00
CA MET A 1 -12.94 16.74 3.16
C MET A 1 -11.98 16.19 2.16
N PRO A 2 -11.08 15.36 2.59
CA PRO A 2 -10.07 14.81 1.69
C PRO A 2 -10.53 13.70 0.75
N SER A 3 -11.82 13.41 0.70
CA SER A 3 -12.36 12.45 -0.29
C SER A 3 -12.97 13.24 -1.44
N LEU A 4 -12.38 13.13 -2.62
CA LEU A 4 -12.71 13.95 -3.77
C LEU A 4 -13.10 13.11 -4.98
N PRO A 5 -14.14 13.51 -5.73
CA PRO A 5 -14.46 12.85 -6.98
C PRO A 5 -13.42 13.18 -8.06
N TYR A 6 -13.27 12.27 -9.00
CA TYR A 6 -12.58 12.54 -10.26
C TYR A 6 -13.51 12.13 -11.40
N LEU A 7 -13.89 13.08 -12.22
CA LEU A 7 -14.98 12.93 -13.20
C LEU A 7 -16.24 12.44 -12.48
N GLN A 8 -16.85 11.33 -12.91
CA GLN A 8 -18.03 10.75 -12.25
C GLN A 8 -17.69 9.73 -11.14
N HIS A 9 -16.40 9.54 -10.85
CA HIS A 9 -15.97 8.53 -9.88
C HIS A 9 -15.75 9.13 -8.50
N VAL A 10 -16.45 8.58 -7.52
CA VAL A 10 -16.38 9.00 -6.11
C VAL A 10 -15.76 7.85 -5.32
N PRO A 11 -14.78 8.14 -4.45
CA PRO A 11 -14.20 7.10 -3.62
C PRO A 11 -15.23 6.39 -2.74
N GLU A 12 -15.08 5.06 -2.63
CA GLU A 12 -15.90 4.24 -1.75
C GLU A 12 -15.06 3.90 -0.52
N LEU A 13 -15.43 4.49 0.61
CA LEU A 13 -14.74 4.27 1.87
C LEU A 13 -15.60 3.42 2.79
N GLY A 14 -15.08 2.25 3.17
CA GLY A 14 -15.75 1.35 4.10
C GLY A 14 -15.72 1.83 5.54
N PRO A 15 -16.29 1.07 6.46
CA PRO A 15 -16.36 1.45 7.87
C PRO A 15 -14.97 1.45 8.50
N GLY A 16 -14.76 2.35 9.47
CA GLY A 16 -13.52 2.42 10.24
C GLY A 16 -12.35 3.07 9.50
N VAL A 17 -12.61 3.79 8.42
CA VAL A 17 -11.56 4.56 7.73
C VAL A 17 -11.32 5.86 8.49
N SER A 18 -10.08 6.05 8.95
CA SER A 18 -9.61 7.25 9.62
C SER A 18 -8.59 7.96 8.72
N MET A 19 -8.75 9.26 8.54
CA MET A 19 -7.89 10.05 7.65
C MET A 19 -7.43 11.32 8.33
N ALA A 20 -6.16 11.65 8.17
CA ALA A 20 -5.64 12.97 8.54
C ALA A 20 -6.31 14.05 7.67
N GLN A 21 -6.36 15.29 8.18
CA GLN A 21 -7.00 16.40 7.47
C GLN A 21 -6.35 16.70 6.12
N ASP A 22 -5.07 16.45 6.00
CA ASP A 22 -4.28 16.68 4.79
C ASP A 22 -3.99 15.40 3.99
N ALA A 23 -4.69 14.32 4.30
CA ALA A 23 -4.68 13.12 3.46
C ALA A 23 -5.75 13.25 2.38
N PHE A 24 -5.51 12.63 1.21
CA PHE A 24 -6.42 12.73 0.08
C PHE A 24 -6.75 11.37 -0.50
N VAL A 25 -8.04 11.17 -0.82
CA VAL A 25 -8.50 10.01 -1.60
C VAL A 25 -9.29 10.56 -2.79
N VAL A 26 -8.85 10.26 -3.99
CA VAL A 26 -9.40 10.85 -5.21
C VAL A 26 -9.81 9.77 -6.20
N GLY A 27 -11.01 9.87 -6.74
CA GLY A 27 -11.47 9.11 -7.89
C GLY A 27 -11.87 7.68 -7.63
N LYS A 28 -11.42 6.77 -8.50
CA LYS A 28 -11.78 5.35 -8.47
C LYS A 28 -11.01 4.60 -7.39
N VAL A 29 -11.43 4.79 -6.15
CA VAL A 29 -10.80 4.12 -5.00
C VAL A 29 -11.86 3.36 -4.23
N ARG A 30 -11.58 2.09 -3.95
CA ARG A 30 -12.37 1.29 -3.01
C ARG A 30 -11.46 0.90 -1.85
N LEU A 31 -11.75 1.44 -0.71
CA LEU A 31 -11.01 1.18 0.53
C LEU A 31 -11.95 0.47 1.50
N ALA A 32 -11.71 -0.82 1.72
CA ALA A 32 -12.64 -1.66 2.49
C ALA A 32 -12.79 -1.22 3.95
N GLY A 33 -11.70 -0.75 4.56
CA GLY A 33 -11.65 -0.45 5.98
C GLY A 33 -11.70 -1.71 6.88
N PRO A 34 -11.27 -1.57 8.14
CA PRO A 34 -10.71 -0.35 8.72
C PRO A 34 -9.37 0.03 8.08
N ALA A 35 -9.04 1.32 8.13
CA ALA A 35 -7.80 1.84 7.58
C ALA A 35 -7.41 3.14 8.28
N VAL A 36 -6.11 3.44 8.26
CA VAL A 36 -5.61 4.74 8.69
C VAL A 36 -4.75 5.34 7.59
N LEU A 37 -5.10 6.57 7.19
CA LEU A 37 -4.34 7.36 6.23
C LEU A 37 -3.70 8.52 6.98
N GLU A 38 -2.38 8.50 7.05
CA GLU A 38 -1.62 9.46 7.83
C GLU A 38 -1.49 10.81 7.12
N SER A 39 -0.89 11.79 7.80
CA SER A 39 -0.67 13.13 7.27
C SER A 39 0.03 13.11 5.91
N GLY A 40 -0.55 13.78 4.91
CA GLY A 40 0.00 13.88 3.57
C GLY A 40 -0.13 12.61 2.72
N ALA A 41 -0.80 11.57 3.22
CA ALA A 41 -1.02 10.34 2.47
C ALA A 41 -2.02 10.58 1.32
N THR A 42 -1.79 9.96 0.17
CA THR A 42 -2.64 10.13 -1.01
C THR A 42 -2.95 8.79 -1.69
N LEU A 43 -4.23 8.56 -1.94
CA LEU A 43 -4.71 7.49 -2.83
C LEU A 43 -5.35 8.17 -4.04
N ARG A 44 -4.74 8.05 -5.21
CA ARG A 44 -5.22 8.73 -6.40
C ARG A 44 -5.57 7.74 -7.52
N GLY A 45 -6.86 7.45 -7.65
CA GLY A 45 -7.40 6.57 -8.68
C GLY A 45 -8.03 7.39 -9.82
N ASP A 46 -7.20 8.07 -10.60
CA ASP A 46 -7.64 8.93 -11.71
C ASP A 46 -7.72 8.18 -13.05
N GLN A 47 -6.61 7.65 -13.52
CA GLN A 47 -6.54 6.95 -14.81
C GLN A 47 -7.05 5.51 -14.74
N ASN A 48 -7.06 4.91 -13.57
CA ASN A 48 -7.53 3.57 -13.30
C ASN A 48 -7.98 3.49 -11.85
N ARG A 49 -8.20 2.31 -11.31
CA ARG A 49 -8.73 2.12 -9.96
C ARG A 49 -7.69 1.64 -8.97
N ILE A 50 -7.95 1.95 -7.71
CA ILE A 50 -7.23 1.41 -6.56
C ILE A 50 -8.23 0.58 -5.74
N VAL A 51 -7.87 -0.66 -5.45
CA VAL A 51 -8.67 -1.54 -4.59
C VAL A 51 -7.82 -1.97 -3.42
N VAL A 52 -8.28 -1.65 -2.21
CA VAL A 52 -7.56 -1.92 -0.97
C VAL A 52 -8.41 -2.78 -0.05
N GLY A 53 -7.88 -3.90 0.39
CA GLY A 53 -8.51 -4.79 1.35
C GLY A 53 -8.55 -4.21 2.77
N PRO A 54 -9.22 -4.90 3.71
CA PRO A 54 -9.35 -4.43 5.07
C PRO A 54 -8.03 -4.43 5.83
N ARG A 55 -7.95 -3.59 6.86
CA ARG A 55 -6.82 -3.45 7.76
C ARG A 55 -5.59 -2.93 7.02
N PHE A 56 -5.64 -1.65 6.69
CA PHE A 56 -4.62 -0.98 5.88
C PHE A 56 -4.08 0.27 6.58
N ARG A 57 -2.78 0.46 6.50
CA ARG A 57 -2.15 1.72 6.90
C ARG A 57 -1.36 2.31 5.73
N LEU A 58 -1.62 3.58 5.45
CA LEU A 58 -0.82 4.37 4.49
C LEU A 58 -0.09 5.46 5.26
N GLY A 59 1.23 5.43 5.22
CA GLY A 59 2.10 6.30 6.00
C GLY A 59 2.14 7.74 5.55
N ARG A 60 2.81 8.55 6.33
CA ARG A 60 2.94 9.99 6.07
C ARG A 60 3.62 10.24 4.75
N GLY A 61 3.05 11.15 3.96
CA GLY A 61 3.63 11.53 2.67
C GLY A 61 3.66 10.43 1.63
N SER A 62 3.03 9.29 1.89
CA SER A 62 3.05 8.16 0.97
C SER A 62 1.98 8.30 -0.10
N THR A 63 2.23 7.73 -1.25
CA THR A 63 1.34 7.83 -2.41
C THR A 63 1.02 6.45 -2.97
N VAL A 64 -0.26 6.23 -3.23
CA VAL A 64 -0.74 5.10 -4.03
C VAL A 64 -1.35 5.66 -5.30
N HIS A 65 -0.86 5.22 -6.44
CA HIS A 65 -1.31 5.70 -7.75
C HIS A 65 -1.51 4.55 -8.72
N VAL A 66 -1.93 4.86 -9.92
CA VAL A 66 -2.27 3.91 -10.99
C VAL A 66 -1.74 4.39 -12.33
N GLU A 67 -1.81 3.52 -13.32
CA GLU A 67 -1.56 3.88 -14.72
C GLU A 67 -2.79 3.57 -15.57
N VAL A 68 -2.83 4.09 -16.78
CA VAL A 68 -3.97 3.92 -17.70
C VAL A 68 -4.33 2.45 -17.88
N HIS A 69 -3.34 1.59 -18.03
CA HIS A 69 -3.57 0.17 -18.32
C HIS A 69 -3.32 -0.76 -17.13
N THR A 70 -2.95 -0.21 -15.98
CA THR A 70 -2.64 -1.02 -14.80
C THR A 70 -3.21 -0.39 -13.55
N ASP A 71 -4.09 -1.12 -12.88
CA ASP A 71 -4.65 -0.72 -11.59
C ASP A 71 -3.67 -1.02 -10.45
N THR A 72 -4.06 -0.64 -9.24
CA THR A 72 -3.34 -0.99 -8.02
C THR A 72 -4.24 -1.84 -7.15
N ARG A 73 -3.74 -3.00 -6.75
CA ARG A 73 -4.45 -3.93 -5.87
C ARG A 73 -3.64 -4.20 -4.63
N ILE A 74 -4.24 -3.92 -3.50
CA ILE A 74 -3.62 -4.10 -2.19
C ILE A 74 -4.51 -5.06 -1.39
N GLY A 75 -3.91 -6.12 -0.89
CA GLY A 75 -4.63 -7.17 -0.15
C GLY A 75 -5.02 -6.74 1.26
N THR A 76 -5.28 -7.73 2.09
CA THR A 76 -5.64 -7.59 3.50
C THR A 76 -4.38 -7.45 4.36
N ASP A 77 -4.46 -6.70 5.45
CA ASP A 77 -3.37 -6.58 6.42
C ASP A 77 -2.08 -6.01 5.83
N VAL A 78 -2.18 -4.90 5.11
CA VAL A 78 -1.01 -4.29 4.45
C VAL A 78 -0.59 -3.01 5.16
N TRP A 79 0.70 -2.93 5.45
CA TRP A 79 1.34 -1.75 6.02
C TRP A 79 2.19 -1.06 4.95
N VAL A 80 1.93 0.22 4.71
CA VAL A 80 2.77 1.07 3.87
C VAL A 80 3.38 2.15 4.76
N GLY A 81 4.70 2.19 4.80
CA GLY A 81 5.47 3.11 5.63
C GLY A 81 5.39 4.56 5.16
N ASP A 82 6.21 5.42 5.79
CA ASP A 82 6.24 6.83 5.45
C ASP A 82 7.05 7.07 4.17
N ASP A 83 6.66 8.10 3.40
CA ASP A 83 7.35 8.50 2.16
C ASP A 83 7.53 7.34 1.15
N ALA A 84 6.63 6.38 1.18
CA ALA A 84 6.63 5.26 0.26
C ALA A 84 5.79 5.54 -0.97
N VAL A 85 6.07 4.83 -2.06
CA VAL A 85 5.30 4.93 -3.31
C VAL A 85 4.86 3.54 -3.73
N VAL A 86 3.56 3.38 -3.93
CA VAL A 86 2.94 2.15 -4.45
C VAL A 86 2.23 2.52 -5.74
N HIS A 87 2.77 2.08 -6.87
CA HIS A 87 2.34 2.58 -8.16
C HIS A 87 2.00 1.46 -9.13
N ALA A 88 0.72 1.35 -9.51
CA ALA A 88 0.22 0.44 -10.54
C ALA A 88 0.72 -1.00 -10.37
N CYS A 89 0.59 -1.54 -9.16
CA CYS A 89 1.15 -2.82 -8.80
C CYS A 89 0.20 -3.64 -7.93
N THR A 90 0.61 -4.85 -7.57
CA THR A 90 -0.13 -5.72 -6.66
C THR A 90 0.69 -6.01 -5.41
N LEU A 91 0.11 -5.75 -4.26
CA LEU A 91 0.66 -6.13 -2.96
C LEU A 91 -0.23 -7.22 -2.35
N GLY A 92 0.35 -8.37 -2.05
CA GLY A 92 -0.37 -9.49 -1.42
C GLY A 92 -0.70 -9.23 0.04
N ASP A 93 -1.51 -10.10 0.61
CA ASP A 93 -1.94 -10.01 2.00
C ASP A 93 -0.74 -10.03 2.96
N GLY A 94 -0.78 -9.23 4.01
CA GLY A 94 0.26 -9.20 5.01
C GLY A 94 1.58 -8.58 4.56
N THR A 95 1.58 -7.85 3.46
CA THR A 95 2.79 -7.18 2.93
C THR A 95 3.11 -5.95 3.75
N ARG A 96 4.39 -5.73 4.00
CA ARG A 96 4.90 -4.50 4.60
C ARG A 96 5.86 -3.81 3.65
N VAL A 97 5.54 -2.57 3.29
CA VAL A 97 6.47 -1.67 2.59
C VAL A 97 7.02 -0.72 3.64
N GLU A 98 8.31 -0.78 3.90
CA GLU A 98 8.95 0.06 4.91
C GLU A 98 9.20 1.47 4.38
N ASP A 99 9.61 2.39 5.26
CA ASP A 99 9.74 3.81 4.93
C ASP A 99 10.60 4.03 3.68
N GLY A 100 10.14 4.89 2.79
CA GLY A 100 10.86 5.20 1.56
C GLY A 100 10.85 4.10 0.50
N GLY A 101 10.20 2.97 0.75
CA GLY A 101 10.07 1.90 -0.23
C GLY A 101 9.27 2.33 -1.45
N ILE A 102 9.71 1.92 -2.63
CA ILE A 102 9.05 2.26 -3.90
C ILE A 102 8.73 0.96 -4.64
N VAL A 103 7.45 0.80 -4.99
CA VAL A 103 6.99 -0.36 -5.76
C VAL A 103 6.41 0.14 -7.07
N LEU A 104 7.07 -0.23 -8.17
CA LEU A 104 6.77 0.33 -9.49
C LEU A 104 5.79 -0.53 -10.30
N SER A 105 5.40 0.02 -11.43
CA SER A 105 4.31 -0.47 -12.28
C SER A 105 4.46 -1.92 -12.70
N THR A 106 3.34 -2.61 -12.80
CA THR A 106 3.23 -3.99 -13.26
C THR A 106 4.02 -5.01 -12.44
N SER A 107 4.53 -4.58 -11.28
CA SER A 107 5.19 -5.49 -10.35
C SER A 107 4.17 -6.18 -9.43
N SER A 108 4.59 -7.27 -8.83
CA SER A 108 3.79 -8.01 -7.88
C SER A 108 4.64 -8.48 -6.72
N VAL A 109 4.19 -8.21 -5.52
CA VAL A 109 4.85 -8.60 -4.28
C VAL A 109 3.93 -9.58 -3.56
N GLY A 110 4.41 -10.79 -3.35
CA GLY A 110 3.62 -11.87 -2.75
C GLY A 110 3.27 -11.63 -1.29
N ALA A 111 2.30 -12.40 -0.81
CA ALA A 111 1.81 -12.29 0.56
C ALA A 111 2.92 -12.48 1.60
N GLY A 112 2.82 -11.81 2.74
CA GLY A 112 3.77 -11.95 3.84
C GLY A 112 5.17 -11.42 3.55
N SER A 113 5.32 -10.62 2.48
CA SER A 113 6.61 -10.07 2.07
C SER A 113 6.91 -8.75 2.75
N ILE A 114 8.19 -8.39 2.77
CA ILE A 114 8.67 -7.09 3.24
C ILE A 114 9.49 -6.45 2.13
N VAL A 115 9.11 -5.24 1.75
CA VAL A 115 9.94 -4.34 0.95
C VAL A 115 10.69 -3.47 1.95
N ALA A 116 11.99 -3.66 2.07
CA ALA A 116 12.80 -2.98 3.07
C ALA A 116 12.85 -1.46 2.82
N ALA A 117 13.23 -0.72 3.85
CA ALA A 117 13.34 0.73 3.76
C ALA A 117 14.21 1.14 2.56
N ASP A 118 13.74 2.13 1.82
CA ASP A 118 14.42 2.70 0.64
C ASP A 118 14.67 1.70 -0.50
N ALA A 119 14.09 0.51 -0.43
CA ALA A 119 14.20 -0.45 -1.53
C ALA A 119 13.32 -0.03 -2.70
N LEU A 120 13.73 -0.37 -3.91
CA LEU A 120 12.97 -0.09 -5.13
C LEU A 120 12.64 -1.39 -5.85
N VAL A 121 11.36 -1.75 -5.86
CA VAL A 121 10.85 -2.87 -6.66
C VAL A 121 10.67 -2.37 -8.09
N PRO A 122 11.47 -2.87 -9.04
CA PRO A 122 11.44 -2.36 -10.41
C PRO A 122 10.17 -2.78 -11.16
N GLU A 123 9.90 -2.08 -12.26
CA GLU A 123 8.78 -2.42 -13.13
C GLU A 123 8.80 -3.88 -13.54
N GLY A 124 7.63 -4.51 -13.52
CA GLY A 124 7.46 -5.89 -13.97
C GLY A 124 8.07 -6.96 -13.08
N ALA A 125 8.69 -6.59 -11.97
CA ALA A 125 9.29 -7.57 -11.07
C ALA A 125 8.19 -8.38 -10.37
N GLU A 126 8.44 -9.68 -10.23
CA GLU A 126 7.54 -10.58 -9.53
C GLU A 126 8.29 -11.25 -8.38
N PHE A 127 7.80 -11.07 -7.16
CA PHE A 127 8.37 -11.69 -5.98
C PHE A 127 7.35 -12.65 -5.36
N PRO A 128 7.76 -13.89 -5.06
CA PRO A 128 6.87 -14.86 -4.45
C PRO A 128 6.50 -14.47 -3.01
N ASP A 129 5.55 -15.21 -2.44
CA ASP A 129 5.16 -15.03 -1.04
C ASP A 129 6.37 -15.12 -0.12
N ASN A 130 6.30 -14.39 0.99
CA ASN A 130 7.31 -14.39 2.04
C ASN A 130 8.70 -13.95 1.56
N SER A 131 8.76 -12.97 0.67
CA SER A 131 10.03 -12.41 0.18
C SER A 131 10.47 -11.24 1.05
N TYR A 132 11.73 -11.28 1.48
CA TYR A 132 12.40 -10.09 2.03
C TYR A 132 13.19 -9.44 0.90
N ILE A 133 12.77 -8.23 0.51
CA ILE A 133 13.26 -7.53 -0.69
C ILE A 133 14.02 -6.28 -0.23
N SER A 134 15.25 -6.12 -0.72
CA SER A 134 16.07 -4.97 -0.35
C SER A 134 16.93 -4.50 -1.51
N GLY A 135 17.31 -3.22 -1.46
CA GLY A 135 18.23 -2.62 -2.41
C GLY A 135 17.57 -1.88 -3.56
N THR A 136 18.40 -1.30 -4.40
CA THR A 136 18.03 -0.58 -5.62
C THR A 136 18.97 -1.03 -6.75
N PRO A 137 18.51 -1.85 -7.69
CA PRO A 137 17.20 -2.48 -7.76
C PRO A 137 16.96 -3.51 -6.65
N GLY A 138 15.72 -3.63 -6.22
CA GLY A 138 15.34 -4.55 -5.16
C GLY A 138 15.51 -6.00 -5.57
N ARG A 139 16.07 -6.78 -4.67
CA ARG A 139 16.30 -8.21 -4.85
C ARG A 139 15.79 -8.97 -3.64
N ARG A 140 15.29 -10.18 -3.89
CA ARG A 140 14.92 -11.08 -2.83
C ARG A 140 16.17 -11.62 -2.14
N LEU A 141 16.33 -11.33 -0.87
CA LEU A 141 17.50 -11.77 -0.10
C LEU A 141 17.26 -13.10 0.63
N ARG A 142 16.04 -13.34 1.07
CA ARG A 142 15.67 -14.49 1.90
C ARG A 142 14.15 -14.56 2.06
N ASP A 143 13.67 -15.57 2.76
CA ASP A 143 12.29 -15.62 3.24
C ASP A 143 12.13 -14.63 4.40
N THR A 144 10.94 -14.06 4.53
CA THR A 144 10.55 -13.39 5.78
C THR A 144 10.38 -14.45 6.88
N THR A 145 10.69 -14.05 8.11
CA THR A 145 10.49 -14.94 9.27
C THR A 145 9.04 -14.86 9.77
N PRO A 146 8.55 -15.88 10.49
CA PRO A 146 7.26 -15.79 11.16
C PRO A 146 7.15 -14.57 12.08
N GLU A 147 8.23 -14.22 12.79
CA GLU A 147 8.28 -13.07 13.69
C GLU A 147 8.09 -11.77 12.92
N GLU A 148 8.73 -11.62 11.76
CA GLU A 148 8.58 -10.43 10.91
C GLU A 148 7.14 -10.29 10.41
N ARG A 149 6.52 -11.39 10.00
CA ARG A 149 5.12 -11.35 9.56
C ARG A 149 4.17 -11.02 10.71
N HIS A 150 4.42 -11.56 11.90
CA HIS A 150 3.68 -11.22 13.12
C HIS A 150 3.83 -9.75 13.47
N GLU A 151 5.04 -9.23 13.33
CA GLU A 151 5.33 -7.82 13.60
C GLU A 151 4.48 -6.90 12.70
N THR A 152 4.33 -7.22 11.42
CA THR A 152 3.48 -6.45 10.52
C THR A 152 2.04 -6.38 11.04
N LEU A 153 1.49 -7.52 11.49
CA LEU A 153 0.13 -7.58 12.03
C LEU A 153 0.01 -6.78 13.33
N ARG A 154 1.03 -6.84 14.19
CA ARG A 154 1.06 -6.09 15.44
C ARG A 154 1.10 -4.59 15.20
N MET A 155 1.94 -4.13 14.26
CA MET A 155 2.03 -2.72 13.87
C MET A 155 0.69 -2.21 13.35
N LEU A 156 0.00 -3.01 12.55
CA LEU A 156 -1.33 -2.66 12.03
C LEU A 156 -2.36 -2.57 13.15
N ALA A 157 -2.37 -3.53 14.06
CA ALA A 157 -3.30 -3.51 15.19
C ALA A 157 -3.12 -2.24 16.02
N GLU A 158 -1.90 -1.84 16.31
CA GLU A 158 -1.61 -0.60 17.03
C GLU A 158 -2.08 0.63 16.24
N ALA A 159 -1.76 0.70 14.96
CA ALA A 159 -2.14 1.84 14.11
C ALA A 159 -3.66 1.98 13.97
N LEU A 160 -4.38 0.88 13.96
CA LEU A 160 -5.83 0.86 13.82
C LEU A 160 -6.57 1.02 15.16
N GLY A 161 -5.86 1.25 16.25
CA GLY A 161 -6.45 1.52 17.56
C GLY A 161 -6.87 0.28 18.32
N GLY A 162 -6.36 -0.87 17.93
CA GLY A 162 -6.72 -2.14 18.56
C GLY A 162 -5.53 -2.93 19.05
#